data_ee20de35b7c70991ab25be3180374974
#
_entry.id   ee20de35b7c70991ab25be3180374974
#
_cell.length_a   1.000
_cell.length_b   1.000
_cell.length_c   1.000
_cell.angle_alpha   90.00
_cell.angle_beta   90.00
_cell.angle_gamma   90.00
#
_symmetry.space_group_name_H-M   'P 1'
#
loop_
_entity.id
_entity.type
_entity.pdbx_description
1 polymer ?
#
loop_
_entity_poly.entity_id
_entity_poly.type
_entity_poly.pdbx_seq_one_letter_code
_entity_poly.pdbx_strand_id
1 'polypeptide(L)'
;MKALISGITGQDGSYLAEFLLEKGYDVYGMVRRSSTENFERISHITDRLKLRQADLLDQLSLVELMDAVQPDEIYNLAAMSFVPTSWTQPMLTGEFTAIGVTRMLEAMRQVCPKAKFYQASSSEMFGKVREVPQNELTPFHPRSPYGAAKAYGHYITVNYRESYGLFAVSGILFNHESPRRGREFVTRKISDGVARIKLGLAGELRMGNLDSRRDWGFAGDYVKAMWLMLQQKTADDYVVATGIAHSVQDFIELAFEHAGLDWKKHVVMDKQFIRPAEVDHLLGNSAKARSTLGWKPMVDFAGLVRMMVDADLARLQRQSKP
;
A
#
# COMPACT_ATOMS: atom_id res chain seq x y z
N MET A 1 -16.67 7.52 -16.27
CA MET A 1 -16.85 6.94 -14.92
C MET A 1 -16.13 7.81 -13.89
N LYS A 2 -16.69 7.96 -12.70
CA LYS A 2 -16.11 8.73 -11.59
C LYS A 2 -15.49 7.78 -10.57
N ALA A 3 -14.22 7.98 -10.26
CA ALA A 3 -13.53 7.24 -9.22
C ALA A 3 -13.18 8.15 -8.04
N LEU A 4 -13.50 7.72 -6.82
CA LEU A 4 -13.11 8.40 -5.58
C LEU A 4 -11.98 7.60 -4.91
N ILE A 5 -10.83 8.22 -4.67
CA ILE A 5 -9.66 7.60 -4.06
C ILE A 5 -9.38 8.26 -2.71
N SER A 6 -9.55 7.53 -1.60
CA SER A 6 -8.97 7.93 -0.32
C SER A 6 -7.48 7.58 -0.28
N GLY A 7 -6.66 8.45 0.33
CA GLY A 7 -5.20 8.23 0.33
C GLY A 7 -4.51 8.46 -1.01
N ILE A 8 -5.06 9.32 -1.86
CA ILE A 8 -4.54 9.63 -3.21
C ILE A 8 -3.09 10.13 -3.20
N THR A 9 -2.64 10.78 -2.14
CA THR A 9 -1.26 11.28 -1.98
C THR A 9 -0.26 10.23 -1.54
N GLY A 10 -0.73 9.00 -1.27
CA GLY A 10 0.10 7.84 -0.95
C GLY A 10 0.75 7.23 -2.19
N GLN A 11 1.59 6.19 -1.97
CA GLN A 11 2.20 5.43 -3.07
C GLN A 11 1.12 4.89 -4.02
N ASP A 12 0.23 4.04 -3.50
CA ASP A 12 -0.76 3.34 -4.30
C ASP A 12 -1.79 4.30 -4.90
N GLY A 13 -2.23 5.28 -4.11
CA GLY A 13 -3.17 6.30 -4.57
C GLY A 13 -2.65 7.08 -5.77
N SER A 14 -1.37 7.41 -5.79
CA SER A 14 -0.75 8.15 -6.91
C SER A 14 -0.64 7.30 -8.19
N TYR A 15 -0.25 6.02 -8.08
CA TYR A 15 -0.22 5.10 -9.24
C TYR A 15 -1.63 4.78 -9.73
N LEU A 16 -2.58 4.57 -8.81
CA LEU A 16 -3.97 4.32 -9.19
C LEU A 16 -4.60 5.52 -9.90
N ALA A 17 -4.32 6.74 -9.41
CA ALA A 17 -4.81 7.96 -10.04
C ALA A 17 -4.30 8.09 -11.49
N GLU A 18 -3.01 7.88 -11.74
CA GLU A 18 -2.44 7.86 -13.10
C GLU A 18 -3.14 6.82 -13.98
N PHE A 19 -3.22 5.58 -13.48
CA PHE A 19 -3.83 4.48 -14.22
C PHE A 19 -5.30 4.73 -14.57
N LEU A 20 -6.07 5.30 -13.66
CA LEU A 20 -7.49 5.62 -13.92
C LEU A 20 -7.64 6.82 -14.86
N LEU A 21 -6.77 7.83 -14.77
CA LEU A 21 -6.75 8.94 -15.72
C LEU A 21 -6.43 8.47 -17.15
N GLU A 22 -5.50 7.52 -17.32
CA GLU A 22 -5.18 6.89 -18.61
C GLU A 22 -6.37 6.12 -19.18
N LYS A 23 -7.22 5.56 -18.31
CA LYS A 23 -8.48 4.88 -18.69
C LYS A 23 -9.65 5.84 -18.93
N GLY A 24 -9.45 7.14 -18.82
CA GLY A 24 -10.49 8.14 -19.08
C GLY A 24 -11.48 8.34 -17.93
N TYR A 25 -11.10 7.99 -16.69
CA TYR A 25 -11.93 8.30 -15.52
C TYR A 25 -11.84 9.76 -15.11
N ASP A 26 -12.94 10.27 -14.57
CA ASP A 26 -12.94 11.46 -13.72
C ASP A 26 -12.44 11.07 -12.33
N VAL A 27 -11.20 11.44 -11.99
CA VAL A 27 -10.57 11.02 -10.74
C VAL A 27 -10.73 12.08 -9.66
N TYR A 28 -11.43 11.71 -8.60
CA TYR A 28 -11.59 12.51 -7.38
C TYR A 28 -10.66 11.98 -6.29
N GLY A 29 -9.83 12.85 -5.75
CA GLY A 29 -8.91 12.51 -4.68
C GLY A 29 -9.38 13.07 -3.34
N MET A 30 -9.61 12.20 -2.35
CA MET A 30 -9.86 12.62 -0.99
C MET A 30 -8.53 13.00 -0.32
N VAL A 31 -8.45 14.23 0.16
CA VAL A 31 -7.30 14.76 0.91
C VAL A 31 -7.77 15.30 2.26
N ARG A 32 -6.96 15.05 3.29
CA ARG A 32 -7.21 15.61 4.61
C ARG A 32 -6.76 17.07 4.65
N ARG A 33 -7.48 17.92 5.36
CA ARG A 33 -7.02 19.27 5.63
C ARG A 33 -5.73 19.25 6.45
N SER A 34 -4.69 19.90 5.95
CA SER A 34 -3.41 20.06 6.62
C SER A 34 -2.92 21.49 6.42
N SER A 35 -2.18 22.02 7.40
CA SER A 35 -1.48 23.29 7.26
C SER A 35 -0.33 23.24 6.26
N THR A 36 0.18 22.04 5.98
CA THR A 36 1.22 21.79 4.98
C THR A 36 0.72 20.75 3.99
N GLU A 37 0.58 21.13 2.74
CA GLU A 37 0.19 20.22 1.67
C GLU A 37 1.38 19.34 1.27
N ASN A 38 1.13 18.04 1.09
CA ASN A 38 2.12 17.09 0.58
C ASN A 38 1.57 16.37 -0.65
N PHE A 39 1.73 17.00 -1.80
CA PHE A 39 1.27 16.49 -3.09
C PHE A 39 2.42 16.01 -3.97
N GLU A 40 3.62 15.80 -3.42
CA GLU A 40 4.83 15.42 -4.17
C GLU A 40 4.57 14.27 -5.16
N ARG A 41 3.86 13.20 -4.71
CA ARG A 41 3.60 12.02 -5.54
C ARG A 41 2.56 12.21 -6.64
N ILE A 42 1.76 13.25 -6.57
CA ILE A 42 0.70 13.57 -7.55
C ILE A 42 0.91 14.92 -8.25
N SER A 43 2.01 15.63 -7.94
CA SER A 43 2.27 17.00 -8.45
C SER A 43 2.20 17.10 -9.97
N HIS A 44 2.67 16.08 -10.68
CA HIS A 44 2.72 16.00 -12.14
C HIS A 44 1.36 15.72 -12.82
N ILE A 45 0.32 15.41 -12.03
CA ILE A 45 -1.05 15.16 -12.52
C ILE A 45 -2.11 15.97 -11.79
N THR A 46 -1.72 16.91 -10.91
CA THR A 46 -2.65 17.64 -10.03
C THR A 46 -3.70 18.42 -10.82
N ASP A 47 -3.35 18.97 -11.98
CA ASP A 47 -4.22 19.69 -12.90
C ASP A 47 -5.33 18.82 -13.52
N ARG A 48 -5.12 17.50 -13.53
CA ARG A 48 -6.07 16.49 -14.04
C ARG A 48 -6.92 15.86 -12.94
N LEU A 49 -6.64 16.16 -11.66
CA LEU A 49 -7.33 15.61 -10.49
C LEU A 49 -8.35 16.59 -9.93
N LYS A 50 -9.44 16.04 -9.41
CA LYS A 50 -10.46 16.80 -8.67
C LYS A 50 -10.29 16.54 -7.18
N LEU A 51 -9.39 17.28 -6.51
CA LEU A 51 -9.14 17.11 -5.08
C LEU A 51 -10.31 17.65 -4.25
N ARG A 52 -10.70 16.90 -3.21
CA ARG A 52 -11.77 17.24 -2.27
C ARG A 52 -11.31 16.96 -0.83
N GLN A 53 -11.69 17.86 0.09
CA GLN A 53 -11.36 17.70 1.49
C GLN A 53 -12.39 16.81 2.20
N ALA A 54 -11.93 15.78 2.90
CA ALA A 54 -12.70 15.00 3.87
C ALA A 54 -11.73 14.24 4.79
N ASP A 55 -12.21 13.75 5.92
CA ASP A 55 -11.40 12.99 6.88
C ASP A 55 -12.11 11.67 7.27
N LEU A 56 -11.36 10.56 7.32
CA LEU A 56 -11.88 9.26 7.78
C LEU A 56 -12.38 9.29 9.24
N LEU A 57 -12.00 10.31 10.01
CA LEU A 57 -12.49 10.51 11.38
C LEU A 57 -13.80 11.32 11.43
N ASP A 58 -14.23 11.90 10.34
CA ASP A 58 -15.42 12.77 10.26
C ASP A 58 -16.47 12.17 9.31
N GLN A 59 -17.51 11.56 9.89
CA GLN A 59 -18.60 10.92 9.15
C GLN A 59 -19.34 11.90 8.23
N LEU A 60 -19.58 13.13 8.70
CA LEU A 60 -20.34 14.10 7.90
C LEU A 60 -19.58 14.50 6.64
N SER A 61 -18.29 14.78 6.75
CA SER A 61 -17.46 15.12 5.59
C SER A 61 -17.41 14.02 4.53
N LEU A 62 -17.46 12.75 4.95
CA LEU A 62 -17.52 11.61 4.03
C LEU A 62 -18.85 11.51 3.30
N VAL A 63 -19.96 11.74 4.02
CA VAL A 63 -21.32 11.75 3.42
C VAL A 63 -21.42 12.89 2.40
N GLU A 64 -21.04 14.13 2.78
CA GLU A 64 -21.05 15.29 1.90
C GLU A 64 -20.17 15.10 0.65
N LEU A 65 -18.96 14.52 0.85
CA LEU A 65 -18.06 14.21 -0.26
C LEU A 65 -18.71 13.23 -1.25
N MET A 66 -19.24 12.11 -0.76
CA MET A 66 -19.83 11.08 -1.61
C MET A 66 -21.11 11.58 -2.28
N ASP A 67 -21.92 12.37 -1.59
CA ASP A 67 -23.12 12.98 -2.16
C ASP A 67 -22.77 13.96 -3.28
N ALA A 68 -21.79 14.84 -3.07
CA ALA A 68 -21.35 15.80 -4.08
C ALA A 68 -20.69 15.14 -5.32
N VAL A 69 -19.95 14.03 -5.12
CA VAL A 69 -19.22 13.35 -6.19
C VAL A 69 -20.11 12.36 -6.92
N GLN A 70 -20.96 11.60 -6.22
CA GLN A 70 -21.71 10.44 -6.75
C GLN A 70 -20.77 9.51 -7.54
N PRO A 71 -19.78 8.86 -6.86
CA PRO A 71 -18.79 8.03 -7.53
C PRO A 71 -19.41 6.73 -8.06
N ASP A 72 -18.88 6.23 -9.18
CA ASP A 72 -19.14 4.89 -9.69
C ASP A 72 -18.27 3.85 -8.96
N GLU A 73 -17.04 4.24 -8.61
CA GLU A 73 -16.06 3.39 -7.93
C GLU A 73 -15.38 4.14 -6.80
N ILE A 74 -15.21 3.48 -5.65
CA ILE A 74 -14.56 4.01 -4.45
C ILE A 74 -13.36 3.12 -4.12
N TYR A 75 -12.16 3.71 -4.03
CA TYR A 75 -10.93 3.02 -3.65
C TYR A 75 -10.48 3.52 -2.28
N ASN A 76 -10.69 2.70 -1.24
CA ASN A 76 -10.30 3.04 0.12
C ASN A 76 -8.88 2.57 0.42
N LEU A 77 -7.91 3.46 0.18
CA LEU A 77 -6.47 3.20 0.37
C LEU A 77 -5.90 3.89 1.61
N ALA A 78 -6.60 4.88 2.16
CA ALA A 78 -6.13 5.64 3.31
C ALA A 78 -6.02 4.78 4.57
N ALA A 79 -4.84 4.78 5.17
CA ALA A 79 -4.54 4.07 6.41
C ALA A 79 -3.30 4.65 7.08
N MET A 80 -3.12 4.39 8.37
CA MET A 80 -1.84 4.57 9.06
C MET A 80 -0.96 3.34 8.80
N SER A 81 -0.30 3.29 7.64
CA SER A 81 0.29 2.07 7.09
C SER A 81 1.68 1.72 7.64
N PHE A 82 2.34 2.63 8.36
CA PHE A 82 3.64 2.35 8.98
C PHE A 82 3.45 1.58 10.29
N VAL A 83 3.68 0.27 10.25
CA VAL A 83 3.41 -0.66 11.36
C VAL A 83 4.02 -0.21 12.69
N PRO A 84 5.30 0.26 12.76
CA PRO A 84 5.88 0.71 14.02
C PRO A 84 5.09 1.82 14.73
N THR A 85 4.52 2.77 14.00
CA THR A 85 3.68 3.83 14.59
C THR A 85 2.44 3.28 15.27
N SER A 86 1.89 2.15 14.81
CA SER A 86 0.71 1.56 15.44
C SER A 86 0.93 1.14 16.90
N TRP A 87 2.17 0.85 17.30
CA TRP A 87 2.51 0.51 18.68
C TRP A 87 2.52 1.74 19.60
N THR A 88 2.87 2.91 19.07
CA THR A 88 2.89 4.16 19.84
C THR A 88 1.57 4.92 19.76
N GLN A 89 0.76 4.66 18.73
CA GLN A 89 -0.54 5.31 18.49
C GLN A 89 -1.65 4.29 18.20
N PRO A 90 -1.90 3.29 19.08
CA PRO A 90 -2.83 2.21 18.79
C PRO A 90 -4.28 2.68 18.65
N MET A 91 -4.71 3.64 19.47
CA MET A 91 -6.07 4.20 19.41
C MET A 91 -6.31 4.92 18.09
N LEU A 92 -5.42 5.83 17.69
CA LEU A 92 -5.55 6.55 16.43
C LEU A 92 -5.49 5.60 15.23
N THR A 93 -4.64 4.56 15.31
CA THR A 93 -4.57 3.50 14.28
C THR A 93 -5.91 2.77 14.15
N GLY A 94 -6.56 2.42 15.28
CA GLY A 94 -7.88 1.80 15.31
C GLY A 94 -8.95 2.70 14.72
N GLU A 95 -9.04 3.94 15.17
CA GLU A 95 -10.03 4.92 14.69
C GLU A 95 -9.90 5.19 13.19
N PHE A 96 -8.68 5.40 12.72
CA PHE A 96 -8.44 5.77 11.33
C PHE A 96 -8.49 4.56 10.38
N THR A 97 -7.80 3.47 10.74
CA THR A 97 -7.58 2.33 9.83
C THR A 97 -8.68 1.26 9.93
N ALA A 98 -9.34 1.14 11.10
CA ALA A 98 -10.45 0.22 11.30
C ALA A 98 -11.82 0.92 11.17
N ILE A 99 -12.16 1.80 12.10
CA ILE A 99 -13.47 2.46 12.13
C ILE A 99 -13.67 3.39 10.91
N GLY A 100 -12.58 3.98 10.39
CA GLY A 100 -12.63 4.74 9.14
C GLY A 100 -13.21 3.96 7.95
N VAL A 101 -12.99 2.63 7.89
CA VAL A 101 -13.59 1.76 6.86
C VAL A 101 -15.10 1.70 7.03
N THR A 102 -15.59 1.50 8.27
CA THR A 102 -17.03 1.51 8.56
C THR A 102 -17.67 2.85 8.16
N ARG A 103 -17.00 3.96 8.49
CA ARG A 103 -17.49 5.31 8.10
C ARG A 103 -17.61 5.47 6.59
N MET A 104 -16.64 4.99 5.82
CA MET A 104 -16.70 5.02 4.35
C MET A 104 -17.84 4.16 3.80
N LEU A 105 -18.00 2.94 4.32
CA LEU A 105 -19.07 2.03 3.92
C LEU A 105 -20.45 2.58 4.28
N GLU A 106 -20.62 3.18 5.47
CA GLU A 106 -21.87 3.84 5.86
C GLU A 106 -22.19 5.06 4.98
N ALA A 107 -21.21 5.90 4.68
CA ALA A 107 -21.43 7.01 3.76
C ALA A 107 -21.86 6.51 2.37
N MET A 108 -21.16 5.50 1.83
CA MET A 108 -21.56 4.88 0.56
C MET A 108 -22.97 4.31 0.61
N ARG A 109 -23.31 3.55 1.65
CA ARG A 109 -24.62 2.92 1.81
C ARG A 109 -25.75 3.95 1.82
N GLN A 110 -25.54 5.12 2.43
CA GLN A 110 -26.53 6.18 2.56
C GLN A 110 -26.74 6.96 1.27
N VAL A 111 -25.67 7.33 0.55
CA VAL A 111 -25.80 8.31 -0.55
C VAL A 111 -25.46 7.77 -1.94
N CYS A 112 -24.67 6.71 -2.05
CA CYS A 112 -24.31 6.11 -3.34
C CYS A 112 -24.23 4.56 -3.29
N PRO A 113 -25.30 3.85 -2.87
CA PRO A 113 -25.27 2.39 -2.63
C PRO A 113 -25.03 1.54 -3.89
N LYS A 114 -25.09 2.13 -5.06
CA LYS A 114 -24.79 1.47 -6.35
C LYS A 114 -23.31 1.54 -6.74
N ALA A 115 -22.51 2.37 -6.05
CA ALA A 115 -21.08 2.45 -6.27
C ALA A 115 -20.42 1.10 -5.94
N LYS A 116 -19.25 0.84 -6.56
CA LYS A 116 -18.43 -0.31 -6.24
C LYS A 116 -17.32 0.12 -5.28
N PHE A 117 -17.08 -0.65 -4.24
CA PHE A 117 -16.14 -0.32 -3.18
C PHE A 117 -14.96 -1.31 -3.15
N TYR A 118 -13.75 -0.77 -3.19
CA TYR A 118 -12.51 -1.51 -2.98
C TYR A 118 -11.91 -1.16 -1.62
N GLN A 119 -11.65 -2.18 -0.80
CA GLN A 119 -10.93 -2.07 0.47
C GLN A 119 -9.49 -2.58 0.32
N ALA A 120 -8.51 -1.72 0.64
CA ALA A 120 -7.13 -2.15 0.78
C ALA A 120 -6.94 -2.92 2.09
N SER A 121 -7.04 -4.25 2.02
CA SER A 121 -6.64 -5.18 3.07
C SER A 121 -5.12 -5.43 2.99
N SER A 122 -4.56 -6.22 3.91
CA SER A 122 -3.11 -6.36 4.06
C SER A 122 -2.70 -7.76 4.47
N SER A 123 -1.58 -8.25 3.98
CA SER A 123 -0.94 -9.49 4.45
C SER A 123 -0.53 -9.47 5.93
N GLU A 124 -0.38 -8.28 6.53
CA GLU A 124 -0.15 -8.11 7.98
C GLU A 124 -1.29 -8.67 8.85
N MET A 125 -2.49 -8.89 8.27
CA MET A 125 -3.60 -9.57 8.94
C MET A 125 -3.28 -11.03 9.27
N PHE A 126 -2.50 -11.73 8.42
CA PHE A 126 -2.10 -13.11 8.65
C PHE A 126 -1.20 -13.26 9.89
N GLY A 127 -0.31 -12.29 10.13
CA GLY A 127 0.50 -12.17 11.34
C GLY A 127 1.29 -13.44 11.69
N LYS A 128 0.89 -14.16 12.75
CA LYS A 128 1.44 -15.48 13.08
C LYS A 128 0.80 -16.53 12.18
N VAL A 129 1.41 -16.73 11.01
CA VAL A 129 0.87 -17.58 9.95
C VAL A 129 0.74 -19.04 10.40
N ARG A 130 -0.33 -19.71 9.96
CA ARG A 130 -0.60 -21.12 10.23
C ARG A 130 -0.24 -22.03 9.06
N GLU A 131 -0.14 -21.45 7.87
CA GLU A 131 0.18 -22.13 6.62
C GLU A 131 0.95 -21.22 5.67
N VAL A 132 1.70 -21.81 4.75
CA VAL A 132 2.48 -21.12 3.72
C VAL A 132 2.32 -21.92 2.42
N PRO A 133 1.97 -21.27 1.29
CA PRO A 133 1.63 -19.84 1.15
C PRO A 133 0.22 -19.50 1.66
N GLN A 134 -0.01 -18.23 2.04
CA GLN A 134 -1.31 -17.75 2.48
C GLN A 134 -2.24 -17.47 1.31
N ASN A 135 -3.52 -17.80 1.46
CA ASN A 135 -4.60 -17.55 0.50
C ASN A 135 -5.80 -16.89 1.18
N GLU A 136 -6.90 -16.70 0.45
CA GLU A 136 -8.10 -16.02 0.93
C GLU A 136 -8.82 -16.75 2.08
N LEU A 137 -8.56 -18.05 2.27
CA LEU A 137 -9.15 -18.89 3.32
C LEU A 137 -8.24 -19.03 4.54
N THR A 138 -6.98 -18.59 4.45
CA THR A 138 -6.02 -18.66 5.56
C THR A 138 -6.49 -17.80 6.73
N PRO A 139 -6.64 -18.37 7.96
CA PRO A 139 -7.07 -17.62 9.12
C PRO A 139 -6.13 -16.48 9.50
N PHE A 140 -6.68 -15.33 9.86
CA PHE A 140 -5.93 -14.19 10.35
C PHE A 140 -5.51 -14.35 11.81
N HIS A 141 -4.27 -13.95 12.12
CA HIS A 141 -3.73 -13.89 13.48
C HIS A 141 -2.77 -12.68 13.59
N PRO A 142 -3.31 -11.45 13.52
CA PRO A 142 -2.49 -10.24 13.46
C PRO A 142 -1.54 -10.11 14.65
N ARG A 143 -0.36 -9.55 14.41
CA ARG A 143 0.72 -9.38 15.40
C ARG A 143 1.03 -7.92 15.70
N SER A 144 0.19 -7.00 15.22
CA SER A 144 0.34 -5.56 15.46
C SER A 144 -1.04 -4.89 15.55
N PRO A 145 -1.16 -3.72 16.22
CA PRO A 145 -2.39 -2.93 16.19
C PRO A 145 -2.83 -2.57 14.77
N TYR A 146 -1.88 -2.31 13.86
CA TYR A 146 -2.17 -2.10 12.44
C TYR A 146 -2.80 -3.34 11.79
N GLY A 147 -2.20 -4.52 11.98
CA GLY A 147 -2.75 -5.77 11.44
C GLY A 147 -4.16 -6.07 11.98
N ALA A 148 -4.39 -5.82 13.28
CA ALA A 148 -5.71 -5.96 13.90
C ALA A 148 -6.74 -4.98 13.31
N ALA A 149 -6.34 -3.72 13.10
CA ALA A 149 -7.19 -2.70 12.48
C ALA A 149 -7.52 -3.05 11.01
N LYS A 150 -6.58 -3.60 10.26
CA LYS A 150 -6.79 -4.08 8.89
C LYS A 150 -7.72 -5.31 8.86
N ALA A 151 -7.59 -6.24 9.80
CA ALA A 151 -8.49 -7.39 9.92
C ALA A 151 -9.94 -6.96 10.21
N TYR A 152 -10.14 -5.98 11.11
CA TYR A 152 -11.46 -5.38 11.30
C TYR A 152 -12.00 -4.78 10.00
N GLY A 153 -11.19 -3.94 9.30
CA GLY A 153 -11.60 -3.30 8.03
C GLY A 153 -11.96 -4.33 6.96
N HIS A 154 -11.24 -5.44 6.89
CA HIS A 154 -11.56 -6.56 6.00
C HIS A 154 -12.91 -7.19 6.34
N TYR A 155 -13.11 -7.63 7.58
CA TYR A 155 -14.33 -8.30 8.00
C TYR A 155 -15.57 -7.40 7.94
N ILE A 156 -15.46 -6.12 8.26
CA ILE A 156 -16.58 -5.21 8.12
C ILE A 156 -16.96 -5.00 6.64
N THR A 157 -15.99 -5.02 5.72
CA THR A 157 -16.26 -4.96 4.28
C THR A 157 -17.04 -6.19 3.81
N VAL A 158 -16.63 -7.39 4.25
CA VAL A 158 -17.36 -8.64 4.01
C VAL A 158 -18.78 -8.55 4.57
N ASN A 159 -18.92 -8.10 5.81
CA ASN A 159 -20.22 -7.98 6.48
C ASN A 159 -21.17 -7.04 5.73
N TYR A 160 -20.69 -5.89 5.24
CA TYR A 160 -21.51 -4.96 4.45
C TYR A 160 -21.91 -5.52 3.08
N ARG A 161 -21.02 -6.29 2.45
CA ARG A 161 -21.33 -7.05 1.23
C ARG A 161 -22.46 -8.03 1.44
N GLU A 162 -22.38 -8.84 2.51
CA GLU A 162 -23.34 -9.90 2.81
C GLU A 162 -24.67 -9.39 3.37
N SER A 163 -24.63 -8.39 4.26
CA SER A 163 -25.80 -7.91 4.99
C SER A 163 -26.61 -6.88 4.18
N TYR A 164 -25.95 -6.04 3.38
CA TYR A 164 -26.58 -4.94 2.66
C TYR A 164 -26.54 -5.10 1.13
N GLY A 165 -25.93 -6.17 0.63
CA GLY A 165 -25.82 -6.40 -0.82
C GLY A 165 -24.95 -5.39 -1.54
N LEU A 166 -24.04 -4.67 -0.85
CA LEU A 166 -23.14 -3.73 -1.48
C LEU A 166 -22.09 -4.46 -2.31
N PHE A 167 -21.74 -3.89 -3.47
CA PHE A 167 -20.58 -4.38 -4.21
C PHE A 167 -19.29 -3.90 -3.53
N ALA A 168 -18.82 -4.68 -2.57
CA ALA A 168 -17.63 -4.37 -1.78
C ALA A 168 -16.63 -5.53 -1.84
N VAL A 169 -15.41 -5.24 -2.31
CA VAL A 169 -14.31 -6.21 -2.49
C VAL A 169 -13.13 -5.86 -1.61
N SER A 170 -12.34 -6.87 -1.21
CA SER A 170 -11.09 -6.64 -0.49
C SER A 170 -9.90 -7.23 -1.24
N GLY A 171 -8.86 -6.40 -1.45
CA GLY A 171 -7.56 -6.87 -1.92
C GLY A 171 -6.64 -7.14 -0.73
N ILE A 172 -6.30 -8.41 -0.47
CA ILE A 172 -5.32 -8.80 0.56
C ILE A 172 -3.94 -8.64 -0.06
N LEU A 173 -3.40 -7.43 0.05
CA LEU A 173 -2.16 -7.06 -0.62
C LEU A 173 -0.95 -7.50 0.18
N PHE A 174 -0.04 -8.23 -0.46
CA PHE A 174 1.31 -8.46 0.04
C PHE A 174 2.16 -7.22 -0.18
N ASN A 175 3.39 -7.23 0.33
CA ASN A 175 4.24 -6.05 0.27
C ASN A 175 4.45 -5.60 -1.19
N HIS A 176 4.19 -4.35 -1.46
CA HIS A 176 4.38 -3.77 -2.80
C HIS A 176 5.06 -2.42 -2.69
N GLU A 177 6.06 -2.27 -3.48
CA GLU A 177 7.07 -1.25 -3.35
C GLU A 177 7.22 -0.45 -4.64
N SER A 178 7.84 0.70 -4.55
CA SER A 178 8.15 1.54 -5.71
C SER A 178 9.08 2.69 -5.32
N PRO A 179 9.56 3.48 -6.30
CA PRO A 179 10.22 4.77 -6.03
C PRO A 179 9.40 5.76 -5.20
N ARG A 180 8.07 5.56 -5.08
CA ARG A 180 7.16 6.41 -4.28
C ARG A 180 6.90 5.88 -2.87
N ARG A 181 7.54 4.78 -2.46
CA ARG A 181 7.42 4.25 -1.10
C ARG A 181 7.93 5.28 -0.08
N GLY A 182 7.36 5.32 1.13
CA GLY A 182 7.87 6.13 2.24
C GLY A 182 9.29 5.69 2.64
N ARG A 183 10.17 6.64 2.98
CA ARG A 183 11.58 6.35 3.29
C ARG A 183 11.75 5.58 4.60
N GLU A 184 10.76 5.55 5.44
CA GLU A 184 10.69 4.78 6.68
C GLU A 184 10.54 3.27 6.45
N PHE A 185 10.09 2.85 5.26
CA PHE A 185 9.95 1.44 4.91
C PHE A 185 11.28 0.83 4.45
N VAL A 186 11.51 -0.43 4.82
CA VAL A 186 12.79 -1.13 4.67
C VAL A 186 13.36 -1.05 3.25
N THR A 187 12.57 -1.31 2.24
CA THR A 187 12.98 -1.29 0.83
C THR A 187 13.44 0.07 0.37
N ARG A 188 12.67 1.13 0.74
CA ARG A 188 13.04 2.50 0.39
C ARG A 188 14.21 3.00 1.24
N LYS A 189 14.30 2.59 2.51
CA LYS A 189 15.47 2.86 3.35
C LYS A 189 16.75 2.30 2.71
N ILE A 190 16.68 1.10 2.13
CA ILE A 190 17.82 0.49 1.44
C ILE A 190 18.16 1.27 0.16
N SER A 191 17.21 1.51 -0.74
CA SER A 191 17.48 2.18 -2.02
C SER A 191 17.99 3.62 -1.84
N ASP A 192 17.40 4.39 -0.91
CA ASP A 192 17.89 5.74 -0.56
C ASP A 192 19.28 5.69 0.10
N GLY A 193 19.51 4.73 1.00
CA GLY A 193 20.80 4.52 1.66
C GLY A 193 21.92 4.18 0.68
N VAL A 194 21.66 3.23 -0.23
CA VAL A 194 22.61 2.86 -1.30
C VAL A 194 22.93 4.06 -2.20
N ALA A 195 21.91 4.81 -2.61
CA ALA A 195 22.09 5.99 -3.43
C ALA A 195 22.92 7.08 -2.72
N ARG A 196 22.69 7.31 -1.42
CA ARG A 196 23.51 8.23 -0.60
C ARG A 196 24.96 7.79 -0.49
N ILE A 197 25.20 6.50 -0.24
CA ILE A 197 26.56 5.94 -0.14
C ILE A 197 27.28 6.10 -1.48
N LYS A 198 26.61 5.77 -2.60
CA LYS A 198 27.16 5.91 -3.95
C LYS A 198 27.58 7.34 -4.29
N LEU A 199 26.83 8.32 -3.78
CA LEU A 199 27.11 9.75 -4.01
C LEU A 199 28.02 10.37 -2.93
N GLY A 200 28.54 9.58 -1.99
CA GLY A 200 29.41 10.09 -0.90
C GLY A 200 28.68 10.93 0.14
N LEU A 201 27.33 10.85 0.20
CA LEU A 201 26.49 11.59 1.14
C LEU A 201 26.30 10.83 2.48
N ALA A 202 26.67 9.55 2.54
CA ALA A 202 26.67 8.71 3.72
C ALA A 202 27.77 7.67 3.63
N GLY A 203 28.26 7.17 4.79
CA GLY A 203 29.28 6.11 4.87
C GLY A 203 28.70 4.73 5.17
N GLU A 204 27.54 4.68 5.83
CA GLU A 204 26.93 3.44 6.32
C GLU A 204 25.42 3.40 6.18
N LEU A 205 24.86 2.20 6.14
CA LEU A 205 23.43 1.90 6.19
C LEU A 205 23.15 1.00 7.41
N ARG A 206 22.41 1.53 8.39
CA ARG A 206 22.05 0.78 9.60
C ARG A 206 20.77 -0.01 9.40
N MET A 207 20.82 -1.33 9.64
CA MET A 207 19.72 -2.25 9.39
C MET A 207 19.43 -3.10 10.63
N GLY A 208 18.18 -3.59 10.72
CA GLY A 208 17.77 -4.59 11.71
C GLY A 208 17.98 -6.03 11.21
N ASN A 209 16.96 -6.88 11.35
CA ASN A 209 17.00 -8.27 10.93
C ASN A 209 17.07 -8.41 9.40
N LEU A 210 18.15 -8.98 8.87
CA LEU A 210 18.37 -9.20 7.44
C LEU A 210 17.68 -10.48 6.91
N ASP A 211 17.36 -11.43 7.80
CA ASP A 211 16.81 -12.73 7.44
C ASP A 211 15.29 -12.69 7.23
N SER A 212 14.63 -11.61 7.65
CA SER A 212 13.19 -11.41 7.46
C SER A 212 12.82 -11.52 5.97
N ARG A 213 11.84 -12.39 5.65
CA ARG A 213 11.43 -12.67 4.27
C ARG A 213 10.07 -12.07 3.98
N ARG A 214 9.92 -11.47 2.80
CA ARG A 214 8.66 -10.88 2.32
C ARG A 214 8.48 -11.16 0.84
N ASP A 215 7.22 -11.28 0.46
CA ASP A 215 6.81 -11.26 -0.94
C ASP A 215 6.68 -9.79 -1.37
N TRP A 216 7.61 -9.30 -2.17
CA TRP A 216 7.65 -7.91 -2.65
C TRP A 216 7.31 -7.83 -4.13
N GLY A 217 6.28 -7.05 -4.47
CA GLY A 217 5.91 -6.72 -5.85
C GLY A 217 6.00 -5.23 -6.16
N PHE A 218 5.71 -4.86 -7.39
CA PHE A 218 5.68 -3.47 -7.84
C PHE A 218 4.28 -2.86 -7.64
N ALA A 219 4.20 -1.70 -6.98
CA ALA A 219 2.92 -1.03 -6.68
C ALA A 219 2.07 -0.74 -7.93
N GLY A 220 2.71 -0.41 -9.06
CA GLY A 220 2.00 -0.19 -10.33
C GLY A 220 1.30 -1.44 -10.89
N ASP A 221 1.76 -2.65 -10.53
CA ASP A 221 1.06 -3.88 -10.88
C ASP A 221 -0.12 -4.14 -9.94
N TYR A 222 0.03 -3.78 -8.65
CA TYR A 222 -1.01 -3.99 -7.64
C TYR A 222 -2.22 -3.09 -7.85
N VAL A 223 -2.04 -1.83 -8.27
CA VAL A 223 -3.18 -0.96 -8.57
C VAL A 223 -4.03 -1.45 -9.76
N LYS A 224 -3.42 -2.17 -10.71
CA LYS A 224 -4.17 -2.86 -11.78
C LYS A 224 -5.08 -3.95 -11.21
N ALA A 225 -4.61 -4.72 -10.20
CA ALA A 225 -5.45 -5.70 -9.52
C ALA A 225 -6.64 -5.04 -8.81
N MET A 226 -6.41 -3.90 -8.13
CA MET A 226 -7.47 -3.15 -7.46
C MET A 226 -8.60 -2.78 -8.44
N TRP A 227 -8.23 -2.25 -9.60
CA TRP A 227 -9.20 -1.92 -10.64
C TRP A 227 -9.90 -3.16 -11.20
N LEU A 228 -9.16 -4.24 -11.52
CA LEU A 228 -9.72 -5.48 -12.06
C LEU A 228 -10.76 -6.11 -11.12
N MET A 229 -10.57 -6.01 -9.81
CA MET A 229 -11.55 -6.51 -8.82
C MET A 229 -12.89 -5.81 -8.94
N LEU A 230 -12.90 -4.49 -9.18
CA LEU A 230 -14.14 -3.73 -9.37
C LEU A 230 -14.79 -3.95 -10.75
N GLN A 231 -14.08 -4.53 -11.71
CA GLN A 231 -14.64 -4.88 -13.02
C GLN A 231 -15.38 -6.24 -13.02
N GLN A 232 -15.32 -7.00 -11.93
CA GLN A 232 -15.98 -8.29 -11.82
C GLN A 232 -17.50 -8.15 -11.71
N LYS A 233 -18.22 -9.24 -12.03
CA LYS A 233 -19.69 -9.30 -11.90
C LYS A 233 -20.14 -9.49 -10.46
N THR A 234 -19.33 -10.16 -9.66
CA THR A 234 -19.58 -10.45 -8.23
C THR A 234 -18.45 -9.93 -7.39
N ALA A 235 -18.81 -9.37 -6.23
CA ALA A 235 -17.85 -8.90 -5.25
C ALA A 235 -17.23 -10.09 -4.50
N ASP A 236 -15.91 -10.07 -4.30
CA ASP A 236 -15.16 -11.13 -3.61
C ASP A 236 -13.83 -10.58 -3.06
N ASP A 237 -13.08 -11.40 -2.34
CA ASP A 237 -11.77 -11.06 -1.79
C ASP A 237 -10.66 -11.76 -2.56
N TYR A 238 -9.51 -11.10 -2.73
CA TYR A 238 -8.41 -11.60 -3.54
C TYR A 238 -7.06 -11.35 -2.87
N VAL A 239 -6.23 -12.39 -2.78
CA VAL A 239 -4.81 -12.26 -2.46
C VAL A 239 -4.06 -11.74 -3.69
N VAL A 240 -3.29 -10.67 -3.50
CA VAL A 240 -2.41 -10.11 -4.52
C VAL A 240 -0.97 -10.20 -4.04
N ALA A 241 -0.19 -11.03 -4.72
CA ALA A 241 1.17 -11.39 -4.32
C ALA A 241 1.97 -11.87 -5.54
N THR A 242 3.30 -11.75 -5.49
CA THR A 242 4.17 -12.29 -6.54
C THR A 242 4.25 -13.81 -6.46
N GLY A 243 4.13 -14.38 -5.25
CA GLY A 243 4.31 -15.80 -4.95
C GLY A 243 5.78 -16.17 -4.72
N ILE A 244 6.66 -15.19 -4.55
CA ILE A 244 8.10 -15.41 -4.30
C ILE A 244 8.52 -14.51 -3.13
N ALA A 245 9.13 -15.13 -2.10
CA ALA A 245 9.63 -14.40 -0.94
C ALA A 245 11.15 -14.21 -1.03
N HIS A 246 11.59 -12.98 -0.79
CA HIS A 246 12.99 -12.59 -0.71
C HIS A 246 13.33 -12.09 0.69
N SER A 247 14.58 -12.26 1.12
CA SER A 247 15.07 -11.71 2.38
C SER A 247 15.44 -10.23 2.23
N VAL A 248 15.53 -9.54 3.36
CA VAL A 248 16.09 -8.17 3.40
C VAL A 248 17.53 -8.18 2.87
N GLN A 249 18.30 -9.24 3.18
CA GLN A 249 19.65 -9.42 2.65
C GLN A 249 19.65 -9.49 1.12
N ASP A 250 18.76 -10.30 0.49
CA ASP A 250 18.67 -10.40 -0.97
C ASP A 250 18.45 -9.01 -1.62
N PHE A 251 17.62 -8.18 -0.99
CA PHE A 251 17.37 -6.81 -1.46
C PHE A 251 18.62 -5.94 -1.35
N ILE A 252 19.34 -6.01 -0.23
CA ILE A 252 20.57 -5.27 0.01
C ILE A 252 21.64 -5.67 -1.00
N GLU A 253 21.90 -6.97 -1.16
CA GLU A 253 22.93 -7.50 -2.06
C GLU A 253 22.69 -6.99 -3.48
N LEU A 254 21.48 -7.14 -3.99
CA LEU A 254 21.13 -6.71 -5.34
C LEU A 254 21.18 -5.17 -5.50
N ALA A 255 20.75 -4.41 -4.49
CA ALA A 255 20.79 -2.94 -4.55
C ALA A 255 22.23 -2.40 -4.55
N PHE A 256 23.11 -2.96 -3.74
CA PHE A 256 24.53 -2.59 -3.69
C PHE A 256 25.27 -3.02 -4.95
N GLU A 257 25.04 -4.25 -5.44
CA GLU A 257 25.59 -4.75 -6.70
C GLU A 257 25.22 -3.83 -7.87
N HIS A 258 23.93 -3.46 -7.98
CA HIS A 258 23.46 -2.54 -9.02
C HIS A 258 24.15 -1.17 -8.96
N ALA A 259 24.45 -0.68 -7.77
CA ALA A 259 25.20 0.56 -7.59
C ALA A 259 26.72 0.40 -7.76
N GLY A 260 27.24 -0.81 -7.95
CA GLY A 260 28.68 -1.11 -8.04
C GLY A 260 29.39 -0.91 -6.71
N LEU A 261 28.76 -1.30 -5.58
CA LEU A 261 29.27 -1.18 -4.22
C LEU A 261 29.32 -2.56 -3.53
N ASP A 262 30.22 -2.71 -2.56
CA ASP A 262 30.28 -3.89 -1.69
C ASP A 262 29.48 -3.62 -0.41
N TRP A 263 28.32 -4.27 -0.25
CA TRP A 263 27.43 -4.05 0.88
C TRP A 263 28.08 -4.36 2.25
N LYS A 264 29.01 -5.33 2.31
CA LYS A 264 29.69 -5.73 3.54
C LYS A 264 30.53 -4.61 4.16
N LYS A 265 30.93 -3.63 3.35
CA LYS A 265 31.70 -2.45 3.81
C LYS A 265 30.82 -1.35 4.39
N HIS A 266 29.52 -1.40 4.13
CA HIS A 266 28.63 -0.27 4.41
C HIS A 266 27.43 -0.63 5.31
N VAL A 267 27.03 -1.90 5.37
CA VAL A 267 25.84 -2.30 6.16
C VAL A 267 26.27 -2.62 7.61
N VAL A 268 25.62 -1.94 8.55
CA VAL A 268 25.86 -2.10 9.99
C VAL A 268 24.56 -2.59 10.65
N MET A 269 24.68 -3.67 11.43
CA MET A 269 23.55 -4.20 12.20
C MET A 269 23.28 -3.30 13.42
N ASP A 270 21.99 -2.91 13.60
CA ASP A 270 21.55 -2.06 14.69
C ASP A 270 20.27 -2.61 15.33
N LYS A 271 20.39 -3.01 16.61
CA LYS A 271 19.29 -3.65 17.35
C LYS A 271 18.05 -2.78 17.52
N GLN A 272 18.17 -1.45 17.45
CA GLN A 272 17.03 -0.55 17.54
C GLN A 272 15.99 -0.71 16.42
N PHE A 273 16.39 -1.33 15.29
CA PHE A 273 15.51 -1.60 14.15
C PHE A 273 14.89 -3.01 14.20
N ILE A 274 15.07 -3.76 15.28
CA ILE A 274 14.41 -5.07 15.48
C ILE A 274 13.03 -4.84 16.08
N ARG A 275 12.01 -5.41 15.48
CA ARG A 275 10.60 -5.25 15.93
C ARG A 275 10.34 -6.10 17.18
N PRO A 276 9.48 -5.63 18.12
CA PRO A 276 9.09 -6.42 19.29
C PRO A 276 8.39 -7.75 18.97
N ALA A 277 7.66 -7.80 17.85
CA ALA A 277 6.99 -9.00 17.36
C ALA A 277 7.19 -9.09 15.84
N GLU A 278 8.15 -9.91 15.43
CA GLU A 278 8.39 -10.16 14.01
C GLU A 278 7.27 -11.03 13.40
N VAL A 279 7.03 -10.81 12.12
CA VAL A 279 6.26 -11.70 11.27
C VAL A 279 7.29 -12.44 10.41
N ASP A 280 7.45 -13.74 10.66
CA ASP A 280 8.60 -14.48 10.15
C ASP A 280 8.55 -14.68 8.63
N HIS A 281 7.39 -15.12 8.09
CA HIS A 281 7.29 -15.47 6.68
C HIS A 281 5.90 -15.14 6.11
N LEU A 282 5.86 -14.13 5.23
CA LEU A 282 4.68 -13.80 4.44
C LEU A 282 4.95 -14.15 2.97
N LEU A 283 4.20 -15.12 2.46
CA LEU A 283 4.26 -15.60 1.08
C LEU A 283 2.83 -15.81 0.57
N GLY A 284 2.41 -15.05 -0.44
CA GLY A 284 1.04 -15.07 -0.92
C GLY A 284 0.79 -16.08 -2.04
N ASN A 285 -0.38 -16.72 -2.02
CA ASN A 285 -0.90 -17.49 -3.12
C ASN A 285 -1.95 -16.67 -3.89
N SER A 286 -1.54 -16.07 -4.99
CA SER A 286 -2.42 -15.25 -5.86
C SER A 286 -3.13 -16.06 -6.96
N ALA A 287 -3.30 -17.38 -6.81
CA ALA A 287 -3.91 -18.25 -7.83
C ALA A 287 -5.33 -17.76 -8.21
N LYS A 288 -6.15 -17.35 -7.24
CA LYS A 288 -7.49 -16.81 -7.48
C LYS A 288 -7.43 -15.50 -8.29
N ALA A 289 -6.56 -14.56 -7.93
CA ALA A 289 -6.39 -13.33 -8.69
C ALA A 289 -5.92 -13.60 -10.12
N ARG A 290 -5.01 -14.54 -10.31
CA ARG A 290 -4.52 -14.95 -11.65
C ARG A 290 -5.63 -15.57 -12.51
N SER A 291 -6.39 -16.51 -11.96
CA SER A 291 -7.43 -17.22 -12.71
C SER A 291 -8.68 -16.38 -12.97
N THR A 292 -9.12 -15.60 -11.98
CA THR A 292 -10.38 -14.84 -12.07
C THR A 292 -10.20 -13.46 -12.68
N LEU A 293 -9.11 -12.75 -12.30
CA LEU A 293 -8.87 -11.38 -12.77
C LEU A 293 -7.96 -11.33 -14.00
N GLY A 294 -7.28 -12.43 -14.35
CA GLY A 294 -6.21 -12.44 -15.34
C GLY A 294 -4.99 -11.60 -14.91
N TRP A 295 -4.88 -11.30 -13.61
CA TRP A 295 -3.79 -10.49 -13.08
C TRP A 295 -2.50 -11.30 -12.92
N LYS A 296 -1.38 -10.66 -13.25
CA LYS A 296 -0.03 -11.18 -12.96
C LYS A 296 0.94 -10.02 -12.70
N PRO A 297 1.96 -10.21 -11.84
CA PRO A 297 3.01 -9.21 -11.71
C PRO A 297 3.81 -9.11 -13.02
N MET A 298 4.14 -7.89 -13.43
CA MET A 298 4.89 -7.61 -14.65
C MET A 298 6.37 -7.27 -14.34
N VAL A 299 6.63 -6.73 -13.16
CA VAL A 299 7.98 -6.38 -12.70
C VAL A 299 8.44 -7.45 -11.73
N ASP A 300 9.58 -8.06 -12.02
CA ASP A 300 10.23 -9.02 -11.13
C ASP A 300 10.99 -8.31 -9.99
N PHE A 301 11.49 -9.09 -9.03
CA PHE A 301 12.19 -8.56 -7.87
C PHE A 301 13.43 -7.75 -8.25
N ALA A 302 14.23 -8.24 -9.21
CA ALA A 302 15.46 -7.57 -9.64
C ALA A 302 15.15 -6.23 -10.34
N GLY A 303 14.12 -6.21 -11.20
CA GLY A 303 13.62 -4.99 -11.84
C GLY A 303 13.12 -3.97 -10.84
N LEU A 304 12.39 -4.42 -9.80
CA LEU A 304 11.91 -3.56 -8.73
C LEU A 304 13.07 -2.90 -7.95
N VAL A 305 14.06 -3.70 -7.53
CA VAL A 305 15.22 -3.17 -6.79
C VAL A 305 15.97 -2.13 -7.61
N ARG A 306 16.29 -2.45 -8.88
CA ARG A 306 16.99 -1.53 -9.80
C ARG A 306 16.21 -0.23 -9.99
N MET A 307 14.90 -0.33 -10.27
CA MET A 307 14.01 0.83 -10.43
C MET A 307 14.05 1.76 -9.23
N MET A 308 14.05 1.20 -8.00
CA MET A 308 14.07 1.99 -6.77
C MET A 308 15.42 2.67 -6.57
N VAL A 309 16.53 1.96 -6.79
CA VAL A 309 17.90 2.52 -6.66
C VAL A 309 18.14 3.63 -7.69
N ASP A 310 17.79 3.40 -8.96
CA ASP A 310 17.97 4.38 -10.02
C ASP A 310 17.16 5.66 -9.75
N ALA A 311 15.93 5.52 -9.28
CA ALA A 311 15.08 6.66 -8.95
C ALA A 311 15.66 7.49 -7.79
N ASP A 312 16.21 6.84 -6.76
CA ASP A 312 16.83 7.54 -5.64
C ASP A 312 18.15 8.21 -6.03
N LEU A 313 18.97 7.56 -6.86
CA LEU A 313 20.17 8.18 -7.44
C LEU A 313 19.80 9.44 -8.24
N ALA A 314 18.86 9.34 -9.16
CA ALA A 314 18.43 10.47 -9.98
C ALA A 314 17.84 11.63 -9.15
N ARG A 315 17.08 11.30 -8.09
CA ARG A 315 16.51 12.30 -7.16
C ARG A 315 17.60 13.04 -6.39
N LEU A 316 18.57 12.32 -5.81
CA LEU A 316 19.65 12.94 -5.03
C LEU A 316 20.60 13.74 -5.90
N GLN A 317 20.93 13.28 -7.11
CA GLN A 317 21.75 14.03 -8.07
C GLN A 317 21.08 15.35 -8.47
N ARG A 318 19.76 15.40 -8.63
CA ARG A 318 19.03 16.65 -8.90
C ARG A 318 19.07 17.61 -7.71
N GLN A 319 19.03 17.11 -6.48
CA GLN A 319 19.10 17.92 -5.25
C GLN A 319 20.51 18.46 -4.98
N SER A 320 21.55 17.81 -5.51
CA SER A 320 22.95 18.22 -5.34
C SER A 320 23.45 19.18 -6.41
N LYS A 321 22.66 19.47 -7.44
CA LYS A 321 22.97 20.53 -8.40
C LYS A 321 22.59 21.88 -7.78
N PRO A 322 23.50 22.88 -7.78
CA PRO A 322 23.27 24.21 -7.19
C PRO A 322 22.12 24.94 -7.89
#